data_7a9304d3c6b5a910dd88f214f45b4d53
#
_entry.id   7a9304d3c6b5a910dd88f214f45b4d53
#
_cell.length_a   1.000
_cell.length_b   1.000
_cell.length_c   1.000
_cell.angle_alpha   90.00
_cell.angle_beta   90.00
_cell.angle_gamma   90.00
#
_symmetry.space_group_name_H-M   'P 1'
#
loop_
_entity.id
_entity.type
_entity.pdbx_description
1 polymer ?
#
loop_
_entity_poly.entity_id
_entity_poly.type
_entity_poly.pdbx_seq_one_letter_code
_entity_poly.pdbx_strand_id
1 'polypeptide(L)'
;MNKKTVRKTGIIIAGILFLLAVSYIGLAEYYKNGFSYGTWINGVYCTGKTVEEVNEELLKSCAYEGLIIYDAKGESFLIEAEDIGFTFDFKEALRLHLSIQHPYLWGYRLFTSGEKKLVPDISFDEERLWEILESSPPFLEKKAEERQVWIVRTDEGYVLVDERKGVLNEEKAKKAVRRSLLAIETELDLEENGCYEDIPYTEDMKKTLAVWEKVREFQDCRLTYCFGDEKVPIDASIVCDWMAVEENGEFRYSETGKIEADEKKMEAFVDRLADEYDTVGGTRYFQATRGENVKVEGGIYGNRIDRKAEKEYLKQAFAEQREEMHVPSYIQEGRQQGKNDIGDTYIEVDMGEQMMYYYRNGKLELETPIVTGNTGRRWGTPEGVNYVYAKGRNRILRGPGYESPVNFWMPVKGNIGIHDAAWRSEYGGEIYKSAGSHGCINTPYDAMSDLYEMVEIGTPVVMFY
;
A
#
# COMPACT_ATOMS: atom_id res chain seq x y z
N MET A 1 -101.58 -16.80 9.97
CA MET A 1 -101.06 -15.42 9.91
C MET A 1 -102.10 -14.57 9.19
N ASN A 2 -102.60 -13.50 9.83
CA ASN A 2 -103.74 -12.69 9.39
C ASN A 2 -103.42 -11.92 8.11
N LYS A 3 -104.19 -12.08 7.00
CA LYS A 3 -103.95 -11.40 5.69
C LYS A 3 -103.74 -9.88 5.79
N LYS A 4 -104.30 -9.17 6.81
CA LYS A 4 -104.07 -7.75 7.06
C LYS A 4 -102.66 -7.46 7.58
N THR A 5 -102.05 -8.39 8.37
CA THR A 5 -100.70 -8.21 8.92
C THR A 5 -99.66 -8.45 7.78
N VAL A 6 -99.85 -9.45 6.94
CA VAL A 6 -98.99 -9.68 5.78
C VAL A 6 -98.97 -8.52 4.80
N ARG A 7 -100.12 -7.90 4.54
CA ARG A 7 -100.21 -6.72 3.65
C ARG A 7 -99.56 -5.46 4.28
N LYS A 8 -99.64 -5.22 5.58
CA LYS A 8 -98.96 -4.13 6.27
C LYS A 8 -97.47 -4.32 6.28
N THR A 9 -96.95 -5.54 6.55
CA THR A 9 -95.56 -5.86 6.53
C THR A 9 -94.99 -5.74 5.08
N GLY A 10 -95.76 -6.13 4.07
CA GLY A 10 -95.37 -5.94 2.69
C GLY A 10 -95.22 -4.47 2.26
N ILE A 11 -96.13 -3.59 2.72
CA ILE A 11 -96.05 -2.15 2.46
C ILE A 11 -94.82 -1.52 3.16
N ILE A 12 -94.53 -1.95 4.38
CA ILE A 12 -93.37 -1.46 5.13
C ILE A 12 -92.09 -1.85 4.47
N ILE A 13 -91.96 -3.14 4.01
CA ILE A 13 -90.80 -3.63 3.29
C ILE A 13 -90.63 -2.91 1.94
N ALA A 14 -91.74 -2.66 1.21
CA ALA A 14 -91.68 -1.91 -0.05
C ALA A 14 -91.24 -0.44 0.19
N GLY A 15 -91.73 0.18 1.27
CA GLY A 15 -91.26 1.55 1.67
C GLY A 15 -89.78 1.60 2.01
N ILE A 16 -89.31 0.62 2.76
CA ILE A 16 -87.88 0.52 3.07
C ILE A 16 -87.06 0.33 1.81
N LEU A 17 -87.45 -0.56 0.94
CA LEU A 17 -86.76 -0.81 -0.33
C LEU A 17 -86.78 0.44 -1.24
N PHE A 18 -87.89 1.18 -1.27
CA PHE A 18 -87.98 2.45 -1.99
C PHE A 18 -87.01 3.50 -1.42
N LEU A 19 -86.97 3.66 -0.13
CA LEU A 19 -86.06 4.59 0.57
C LEU A 19 -84.55 4.16 0.29
N LEU A 20 -84.26 2.90 0.36
CA LEU A 20 -82.94 2.38 0.02
C LEU A 20 -82.58 2.67 -1.45
N ALA A 21 -83.49 2.49 -2.36
CA ALA A 21 -83.27 2.80 -3.79
C ALA A 21 -83.05 4.26 -4.04
N VAL A 22 -83.87 5.13 -3.39
CA VAL A 22 -83.69 6.57 -3.49
C VAL A 22 -82.34 7.05 -2.90
N SER A 23 -81.99 6.51 -1.75
CA SER A 23 -80.66 6.77 -1.12
C SER A 23 -79.53 6.27 -2.00
N TYR A 24 -79.68 5.07 -2.59
CA TYR A 24 -78.64 4.52 -3.50
C TYR A 24 -78.46 5.42 -4.73
N ILE A 25 -79.54 5.86 -5.36
CA ILE A 25 -79.50 6.74 -6.53
C ILE A 25 -78.97 8.11 -6.11
N GLY A 26 -79.37 8.65 -4.96
CA GLY A 26 -78.88 9.92 -4.45
C GLY A 26 -77.40 9.95 -4.23
N LEU A 27 -76.81 8.86 -3.65
CA LEU A 27 -75.38 8.69 -3.52
C LEU A 27 -74.68 8.52 -4.86
N ALA A 28 -75.32 7.80 -5.81
CA ALA A 28 -74.79 7.67 -7.18
C ALA A 28 -74.67 9.03 -7.88
N GLU A 29 -75.69 9.89 -7.73
CA GLU A 29 -75.65 11.25 -8.30
C GLU A 29 -74.60 12.12 -7.58
N TYR A 30 -74.44 11.98 -6.27
CA TYR A 30 -73.36 12.65 -5.52
C TYR A 30 -71.96 12.26 -6.06
N TYR A 31 -71.72 10.97 -6.35
CA TYR A 31 -70.44 10.51 -6.86
C TYR A 31 -70.23 10.79 -8.36
N LYS A 32 -71.13 11.46 -9.06
CA LYS A 32 -70.90 11.90 -10.47
C LYS A 32 -69.76 12.91 -10.60
N ASN A 33 -69.71 13.82 -9.62
CA ASN A 33 -68.74 14.94 -9.59
C ASN A 33 -67.56 14.69 -8.62
N GLY A 34 -67.55 13.53 -7.93
CA GLY A 34 -66.49 13.13 -7.00
C GLY A 34 -66.15 11.66 -7.10
N PHE A 35 -65.05 11.26 -6.47
CA PHE A 35 -64.61 9.87 -6.45
C PHE A 35 -65.56 8.98 -5.67
N SER A 36 -65.80 7.76 -6.17
CA SER A 36 -66.71 6.79 -5.57
C SER A 36 -66.21 6.33 -4.19
N TYR A 37 -67.12 5.81 -3.39
CA TYR A 37 -66.84 5.27 -2.07
C TYR A 37 -65.68 4.27 -2.10
N GLY A 38 -64.78 4.36 -1.13
CA GLY A 38 -63.67 3.42 -0.96
C GLY A 38 -62.54 3.61 -1.97
N THR A 39 -62.49 4.76 -2.69
CA THR A 39 -61.39 5.07 -3.64
C THR A 39 -60.21 5.63 -2.87
N TRP A 40 -59.04 4.96 -3.05
CA TRP A 40 -57.73 5.42 -2.62
C TRP A 40 -56.84 5.65 -3.82
N ILE A 41 -56.13 6.75 -3.84
CA ILE A 41 -55.17 7.11 -4.92
C ILE A 41 -53.87 7.56 -4.27
N ASN A 42 -52.77 6.87 -4.57
CA ASN A 42 -51.44 7.16 -4.02
C ASN A 42 -51.45 7.38 -2.48
N GLY A 43 -52.19 6.54 -1.74
CA GLY A 43 -52.30 6.65 -0.29
C GLY A 43 -53.31 7.70 0.24
N VAL A 44 -53.95 8.50 -0.64
CA VAL A 44 -54.93 9.50 -0.28
C VAL A 44 -56.34 8.92 -0.40
N TYR A 45 -57.20 9.16 0.64
CA TYR A 45 -58.58 8.77 0.61
C TYR A 45 -59.41 9.79 -0.14
N CYS A 46 -60.02 9.37 -1.27
CA CYS A 46 -60.62 10.27 -2.27
C CYS A 46 -62.15 10.32 -2.22
N THR A 47 -62.85 9.45 -1.46
CA THR A 47 -64.28 9.30 -1.47
C THR A 47 -65.01 10.64 -1.39
N GLY A 48 -65.86 10.97 -2.37
CA GLY A 48 -66.69 12.18 -2.43
C GLY A 48 -65.94 13.46 -2.74
N LYS A 49 -64.63 13.43 -2.81
CA LYS A 49 -63.78 14.60 -3.13
C LYS A 49 -63.76 14.86 -4.63
N THR A 50 -63.55 16.10 -5.01
CA THR A 50 -63.35 16.56 -6.36
C THR A 50 -61.92 16.29 -6.84
N VAL A 51 -61.65 16.45 -8.12
CA VAL A 51 -60.29 16.33 -8.72
C VAL A 51 -59.36 17.37 -8.08
N GLU A 52 -59.83 18.57 -7.85
CA GLU A 52 -59.09 19.68 -7.32
C GLU A 52 -58.67 19.40 -5.85
N GLU A 53 -59.60 18.94 -5.02
CA GLU A 53 -59.36 18.58 -3.61
C GLU A 53 -58.36 17.42 -3.48
N VAL A 54 -58.51 16.38 -4.29
CA VAL A 54 -57.58 15.24 -4.29
C VAL A 54 -56.19 15.65 -4.78
N ASN A 55 -56.11 16.46 -5.83
CA ASN A 55 -54.83 16.96 -6.32
C ASN A 55 -54.09 17.78 -5.27
N GLU A 56 -54.78 18.69 -4.55
CA GLU A 56 -54.14 19.45 -3.47
C GLU A 56 -53.61 18.56 -2.33
N GLU A 57 -54.34 17.52 -1.97
CA GLU A 57 -53.87 16.58 -0.93
C GLU A 57 -52.68 15.75 -1.42
N LEU A 58 -52.71 15.30 -2.66
CA LEU A 58 -51.58 14.57 -3.27
C LEU A 58 -50.32 15.45 -3.33
N LEU A 59 -50.46 16.71 -3.75
CA LEU A 59 -49.35 17.66 -3.79
C LEU A 59 -48.75 17.92 -2.39
N LYS A 60 -49.61 18.02 -1.34
CA LYS A 60 -49.15 18.19 0.05
C LYS A 60 -48.42 16.97 0.60
N SER A 61 -48.77 15.77 0.12
CA SER A 61 -48.14 14.51 0.54
C SER A 61 -46.81 14.20 -0.18
N CYS A 62 -46.52 14.89 -1.30
CA CYS A 62 -45.36 14.71 -2.14
C CYS A 62 -44.49 15.98 -2.15
N ALA A 63 -43.87 16.32 -1.00
CA ALA A 63 -42.88 17.40 -1.00
C ALA A 63 -41.62 16.90 -1.78
N TYR A 64 -41.37 17.52 -2.94
CA TYR A 64 -40.18 17.22 -3.75
C TYR A 64 -39.25 18.44 -3.69
N GLU A 65 -38.11 18.28 -3.06
CA GLU A 65 -37.11 19.35 -2.86
C GLU A 65 -36.14 19.43 -4.04
N GLY A 66 -35.91 18.32 -4.72
CA GLY A 66 -34.98 18.23 -5.88
C GLY A 66 -34.37 16.86 -6.02
N LEU A 67 -33.33 16.79 -6.85
CA LEU A 67 -32.59 15.59 -7.17
C LEU A 67 -31.14 15.71 -6.70
N ILE A 68 -30.72 14.88 -5.77
CA ILE A 68 -29.32 14.72 -5.36
C ILE A 68 -28.64 13.79 -6.38
N ILE A 69 -27.54 14.23 -6.94
CA ILE A 69 -26.77 13.47 -7.93
C ILE A 69 -25.41 13.14 -7.34
N TYR A 70 -25.03 11.85 -7.35
CA TYR A 70 -23.73 11.34 -6.94
C TYR A 70 -22.87 11.06 -8.18
N ASP A 71 -21.61 11.46 -8.11
CA ASP A 71 -20.61 11.17 -9.13
C ASP A 71 -19.80 9.89 -8.81
N ALA A 72 -18.91 9.47 -9.73
CA ALA A 72 -18.04 8.31 -9.53
C ALA A 72 -16.99 8.47 -8.41
N LYS A 73 -16.81 9.67 -7.85
CA LYS A 73 -15.92 9.93 -6.72
C LYS A 73 -16.66 9.90 -5.38
N GLY A 74 -17.99 9.71 -5.42
CA GLY A 74 -18.87 9.79 -4.26
C GLY A 74 -19.16 11.22 -3.80
N GLU A 75 -18.80 12.23 -4.60
CA GLU A 75 -19.23 13.61 -4.37
C GLU A 75 -20.66 13.78 -4.83
N SER A 76 -21.41 14.68 -4.17
CA SER A 76 -22.80 14.90 -4.50
C SER A 76 -23.11 16.38 -4.71
N PHE A 77 -24.10 16.65 -5.58
CA PHE A 77 -24.67 17.98 -5.74
C PHE A 77 -26.19 17.88 -5.88
N LEU A 78 -26.89 18.93 -5.45
CA LEU A 78 -28.34 19.00 -5.49
C LEU A 78 -28.79 19.88 -6.64
N ILE A 79 -29.74 19.39 -7.43
CA ILE A 79 -30.55 20.21 -8.35
C ILE A 79 -31.85 20.52 -7.58
N GLU A 80 -32.01 21.76 -7.12
CA GLU A 80 -33.22 22.17 -6.42
C GLU A 80 -34.42 22.24 -7.38
N ALA A 81 -35.56 21.74 -6.95
CA ALA A 81 -36.79 21.75 -7.75
C ALA A 81 -37.20 23.18 -8.16
N GLU A 82 -36.96 24.16 -7.28
CA GLU A 82 -37.29 25.58 -7.50
C GLU A 82 -36.41 26.17 -8.62
N ASP A 83 -35.12 25.81 -8.69
CA ASP A 83 -34.17 26.35 -9.65
C ASP A 83 -34.52 26.00 -11.10
N ILE A 84 -35.10 24.81 -11.31
CA ILE A 84 -35.52 24.33 -12.63
C ILE A 84 -37.02 24.55 -12.89
N GLY A 85 -37.72 25.26 -12.00
CA GLY A 85 -39.15 25.47 -12.11
C GLY A 85 -39.97 24.17 -12.12
N PHE A 86 -39.49 23.14 -11.37
CA PHE A 86 -40.15 21.83 -11.33
C PHE A 86 -41.54 21.92 -10.76
N THR A 87 -42.49 21.45 -11.53
CA THR A 87 -43.91 21.36 -11.13
C THR A 87 -44.48 20.03 -11.51
N PHE A 88 -45.43 19.54 -10.71
CA PHE A 88 -46.15 18.33 -11.05
C PHE A 88 -47.59 18.45 -10.58
N ASP A 89 -48.55 17.85 -11.27
CA ASP A 89 -49.91 17.72 -10.83
C ASP A 89 -50.55 16.41 -11.32
N PHE A 90 -51.62 16.04 -10.65
CA PHE A 90 -52.33 14.79 -10.94
C PHE A 90 -53.66 15.03 -11.68
N LYS A 91 -54.01 16.30 -12.03
CA LYS A 91 -55.34 16.67 -12.50
C LYS A 91 -55.76 15.87 -13.75
N GLU A 92 -54.91 15.73 -14.72
CA GLU A 92 -55.25 14.98 -15.93
C GLU A 92 -55.47 13.49 -15.65
N ALA A 93 -54.57 12.88 -14.87
CA ALA A 93 -54.69 11.47 -14.45
C ALA A 93 -55.93 11.23 -13.57
N LEU A 94 -56.29 12.19 -12.68
CA LEU A 94 -57.46 12.15 -11.84
C LEU A 94 -58.75 12.32 -12.70
N ARG A 95 -58.79 13.28 -13.63
CA ARG A 95 -59.90 13.45 -14.55
C ARG A 95 -60.16 12.22 -15.39
N LEU A 96 -59.07 11.61 -15.93
CA LEU A 96 -59.19 10.39 -16.69
C LEU A 96 -59.76 9.26 -15.81
N HIS A 97 -59.25 9.11 -14.58
CA HIS A 97 -59.76 8.10 -13.68
C HIS A 97 -61.25 8.33 -13.30
N LEU A 98 -61.64 9.59 -13.07
CA LEU A 98 -63.01 9.93 -12.77
C LEU A 98 -63.95 9.69 -13.97
N SER A 99 -63.50 9.94 -15.22
CA SER A 99 -64.28 9.75 -16.43
C SER A 99 -64.67 8.31 -16.74
N ILE A 100 -63.82 7.34 -16.35
CA ILE A 100 -64.08 5.92 -16.50
C ILE A 100 -64.83 5.31 -15.31
N GLN A 101 -65.17 6.09 -14.27
CA GLN A 101 -65.90 5.69 -13.13
C GLN A 101 -67.38 5.52 -13.44
N HIS A 102 -67.99 4.43 -12.99
CA HIS A 102 -69.44 4.22 -13.08
C HIS A 102 -70.10 4.57 -11.73
N PRO A 103 -70.71 5.75 -11.60
CA PRO A 103 -71.22 6.20 -10.27
C PRO A 103 -72.26 5.25 -9.67
N TYR A 104 -73.05 4.60 -10.53
CA TYR A 104 -74.08 3.65 -10.06
C TYR A 104 -73.52 2.31 -9.58
N LEU A 105 -72.24 2.04 -9.70
CA LEU A 105 -71.56 0.85 -9.13
C LEU A 105 -70.92 1.13 -7.76
N TRP A 106 -71.17 2.25 -7.13
CA TRP A 106 -70.58 2.61 -5.85
C TRP A 106 -70.82 1.56 -4.75
N GLY A 107 -72.05 0.93 -4.73
CA GLY A 107 -72.39 -0.11 -3.79
C GLY A 107 -71.54 -1.38 -3.90
N TYR A 108 -71.04 -1.72 -5.07
CA TYR A 108 -70.10 -2.82 -5.28
C TYR A 108 -68.76 -2.54 -4.58
N ARG A 109 -68.36 -1.27 -4.52
CA ARG A 109 -67.12 -0.82 -3.88
C ARG A 109 -67.14 -0.86 -2.35
N LEU A 110 -68.32 -1.03 -1.72
CA LEU A 110 -68.43 -1.35 -0.29
C LEU A 110 -67.71 -2.67 0.08
N PHE A 111 -67.55 -3.56 -0.91
CA PHE A 111 -66.97 -4.89 -0.73
C PHE A 111 -65.61 -5.03 -1.46
N THR A 112 -65.17 -4.03 -2.23
CA THR A 112 -63.95 -4.03 -3.01
C THR A 112 -63.26 -2.68 -2.85
N SER A 113 -62.43 -2.53 -1.83
CA SER A 113 -61.50 -1.39 -1.75
C SER A 113 -60.29 -1.64 -2.63
N GLY A 114 -59.89 -0.65 -3.43
CA GLY A 114 -58.68 -0.76 -4.30
C GLY A 114 -57.90 0.53 -4.29
N GLU A 115 -56.64 0.44 -3.93
CA GLU A 115 -55.70 1.53 -4.13
C GLU A 115 -55.32 1.63 -5.61
N LYS A 116 -55.27 2.84 -6.13
CA LYS A 116 -54.77 3.15 -7.49
C LYS A 116 -53.51 3.99 -7.38
N LYS A 117 -52.52 3.63 -8.18
CA LYS A 117 -51.32 4.43 -8.38
C LYS A 117 -51.48 5.23 -9.65
N LEU A 118 -51.50 6.55 -9.54
CA LEU A 118 -51.49 7.46 -10.66
C LEU A 118 -50.12 8.14 -10.75
N VAL A 119 -49.70 8.40 -11.96
CA VAL A 119 -48.44 9.12 -12.25
C VAL A 119 -48.85 10.58 -12.50
N PRO A 120 -48.14 11.56 -11.91
CA PRO A 120 -48.42 12.96 -12.15
C PRO A 120 -47.96 13.37 -13.56
N ASP A 121 -48.47 14.46 -14.05
CA ASP A 121 -47.92 15.21 -15.16
C ASP A 121 -46.81 16.12 -14.64
N ILE A 122 -45.61 16.02 -15.20
CA ILE A 122 -44.41 16.68 -14.69
C ILE A 122 -43.91 17.68 -15.74
N SER A 123 -43.58 18.87 -15.27
CA SER A 123 -42.99 19.94 -16.11
C SER A 123 -41.83 20.60 -15.38
N PHE A 124 -40.80 20.90 -16.11
CA PHE A 124 -39.61 21.65 -15.64
C PHE A 124 -38.97 22.38 -16.85
N ASP A 125 -38.15 23.38 -16.56
CA ASP A 125 -37.38 24.12 -17.52
C ASP A 125 -36.11 23.35 -17.92
N GLU A 126 -36.12 22.73 -19.08
CA GLU A 126 -34.98 21.95 -19.58
C GLU A 126 -33.75 22.82 -19.84
N GLU A 127 -33.88 24.08 -20.26
CA GLU A 127 -32.73 24.95 -20.51
C GLU A 127 -32.00 25.25 -19.22
N ARG A 128 -32.73 25.63 -18.18
CA ARG A 128 -32.15 25.85 -16.85
C ARG A 128 -31.54 24.58 -16.25
N LEU A 129 -32.20 23.44 -16.40
CA LEU A 129 -31.68 22.16 -15.97
C LEU A 129 -30.29 21.87 -16.57
N TRP A 130 -30.17 22.09 -17.89
CA TRP A 130 -28.88 21.84 -18.54
C TRP A 130 -27.82 22.86 -18.18
N GLU A 131 -28.15 24.14 -17.96
CA GLU A 131 -27.21 25.15 -17.46
C GLU A 131 -26.64 24.77 -16.10
N ILE A 132 -27.51 24.35 -15.16
CA ILE A 132 -27.08 23.89 -13.83
C ILE A 132 -26.22 22.65 -13.92
N LEU A 133 -26.63 21.66 -14.72
CA LEU A 133 -25.91 20.40 -14.87
C LEU A 133 -24.53 20.62 -15.49
N GLU A 134 -24.43 21.41 -16.55
CA GLU A 134 -23.15 21.71 -17.25
C GLU A 134 -22.18 22.54 -16.39
N SER A 135 -22.68 23.25 -15.36
CA SER A 135 -21.84 23.95 -14.38
C SER A 135 -21.46 23.07 -13.18
N SER A 136 -21.99 21.86 -13.08
CA SER A 136 -21.72 20.96 -11.95
C SER A 136 -20.36 20.24 -12.10
N PRO A 137 -19.72 19.81 -10.97
CA PRO A 137 -18.38 19.26 -10.98
C PRO A 137 -18.15 18.13 -11.99
N PRO A 138 -19.01 17.11 -12.16
CA PRO A 138 -18.78 16.03 -13.10
C PRO A 138 -18.74 16.49 -14.57
N PHE A 139 -19.49 17.55 -14.91
CA PHE A 139 -19.56 18.10 -16.27
C PHE A 139 -18.42 19.10 -16.58
N LEU A 140 -17.74 19.61 -15.54
CA LEU A 140 -16.58 20.48 -15.69
C LEU A 140 -15.27 19.69 -15.85
N GLU A 141 -15.30 18.38 -15.71
CA GLU A 141 -14.12 17.54 -15.96
C GLU A 141 -13.68 17.58 -17.42
N LYS A 142 -12.40 17.19 -17.65
CA LYS A 142 -11.85 17.09 -19.01
C LYS A 142 -12.75 16.25 -19.91
N LYS A 143 -13.06 16.79 -21.09
CA LYS A 143 -13.84 16.06 -22.11
C LYS A 143 -13.04 14.91 -22.72
N ALA A 144 -13.71 14.00 -23.38
CA ALA A 144 -13.11 12.81 -23.97
C ALA A 144 -11.93 13.13 -24.92
N GLU A 145 -12.01 14.22 -25.68
CA GLU A 145 -10.99 14.67 -26.63
C GLU A 145 -9.72 15.23 -25.96
N GLU A 146 -9.82 15.65 -24.68
CA GLU A 146 -8.72 16.22 -23.90
C GLU A 146 -8.00 15.17 -23.05
N ARG A 147 -8.56 13.98 -22.93
CA ARG A 147 -8.01 12.88 -22.15
C ARG A 147 -6.82 12.23 -22.85
N GLN A 148 -5.79 11.92 -22.10
CA GLN A 148 -4.52 11.39 -22.60
C GLN A 148 -4.07 10.16 -21.83
N VAL A 149 -3.11 9.46 -22.44
CA VAL A 149 -2.36 8.38 -21.81
C VAL A 149 -0.88 8.73 -21.91
N TRP A 150 -0.18 8.74 -20.78
CA TRP A 150 1.27 9.02 -20.76
C TRP A 150 1.99 8.24 -19.69
N ILE A 151 3.30 8.14 -19.83
CA ILE A 151 4.19 7.49 -18.88
C ILE A 151 4.87 8.57 -18.05
N VAL A 152 4.84 8.43 -16.72
CA VAL A 152 5.49 9.37 -15.81
C VAL A 152 6.43 8.62 -14.88
N ARG A 153 7.58 9.24 -14.57
CA ARG A 153 8.49 8.76 -13.56
C ARG A 153 8.06 9.22 -12.17
N THR A 154 7.98 8.29 -11.25
CA THR A 154 7.76 8.52 -9.81
C THR A 154 8.94 8.00 -9.00
N ASP A 155 8.93 8.21 -7.68
CA ASP A 155 9.93 7.66 -6.78
C ASP A 155 9.88 6.12 -6.71
N GLU A 156 8.75 5.51 -7.06
CA GLU A 156 8.56 4.05 -7.08
C GLU A 156 8.83 3.39 -8.45
N GLY A 157 9.23 4.18 -9.45
CA GLY A 157 9.46 3.74 -10.81
C GLY A 157 8.58 4.48 -11.83
N TYR A 158 8.48 3.94 -13.05
CA TYR A 158 7.57 4.49 -14.05
C TYR A 158 6.16 3.94 -13.84
N VAL A 159 5.16 4.81 -14.03
CA VAL A 159 3.74 4.46 -13.99
C VAL A 159 3.04 4.97 -15.24
N LEU A 160 2.01 4.24 -15.67
CA LEU A 160 1.12 4.67 -16.75
C LEU A 160 -0.03 5.48 -16.15
N VAL A 161 -0.21 6.71 -16.60
CA VAL A 161 -1.42 7.50 -16.31
C VAL A 161 -2.38 7.32 -17.48
N ASP A 162 -3.57 6.79 -17.20
CA ASP A 162 -4.61 6.51 -18.19
C ASP A 162 -5.86 7.31 -17.81
N GLU A 163 -6.00 8.50 -18.40
CA GLU A 163 -7.16 9.38 -18.18
C GLU A 163 -8.41 8.95 -18.98
N ARG A 164 -8.33 7.96 -19.87
CA ARG A 164 -9.46 7.54 -20.69
C ARG A 164 -10.49 6.68 -19.94
N LYS A 165 -10.16 6.25 -18.71
CA LYS A 165 -11.04 5.42 -17.89
C LYS A 165 -12.02 6.29 -17.10
N GLY A 166 -13.24 5.77 -16.95
CA GLY A 166 -14.25 6.41 -16.12
C GLY A 166 -14.60 7.83 -16.57
N VAL A 167 -14.73 8.06 -17.89
CA VAL A 167 -15.09 9.35 -18.46
C VAL A 167 -16.61 9.49 -18.48
N LEU A 168 -17.13 10.63 -17.99
CA LEU A 168 -18.56 10.91 -18.03
C LEU A 168 -19.07 10.98 -19.47
N ASN A 169 -20.08 10.19 -19.79
CA ASN A 169 -20.85 10.32 -21.01
C ASN A 169 -22.00 11.30 -20.73
N GLU A 170 -21.83 12.56 -21.17
CA GLU A 170 -22.79 13.64 -20.92
C GLU A 170 -24.21 13.29 -21.40
N GLU A 171 -24.34 12.64 -22.57
CA GLU A 171 -25.63 12.24 -23.11
C GLU A 171 -26.35 11.19 -22.25
N LYS A 172 -25.59 10.22 -21.72
CA LYS A 172 -26.15 9.22 -20.81
C LYS A 172 -26.55 9.86 -19.50
N ALA A 173 -25.70 10.75 -18.95
CA ALA A 173 -25.99 11.47 -17.72
C ALA A 173 -27.23 12.35 -17.84
N LYS A 174 -27.34 13.17 -18.91
CA LYS A 174 -28.52 13.98 -19.19
C LYS A 174 -29.80 13.14 -19.30
N LYS A 175 -29.74 11.98 -19.97
CA LYS A 175 -30.87 11.05 -20.05
C LYS A 175 -31.23 10.45 -18.68
N ALA A 176 -30.25 10.08 -17.86
CA ALA A 176 -30.47 9.55 -16.53
C ALA A 176 -31.14 10.61 -15.65
N VAL A 177 -30.58 11.82 -15.58
CA VAL A 177 -31.15 12.94 -14.81
C VAL A 177 -32.59 13.23 -15.22
N ARG A 178 -32.85 13.35 -16.52
CA ARG A 178 -34.21 13.57 -17.03
C ARG A 178 -35.18 12.46 -16.62
N ARG A 179 -34.73 11.20 -16.68
CA ARG A 179 -35.53 10.04 -16.27
C ARG A 179 -35.84 10.07 -14.78
N SER A 180 -34.85 10.37 -13.94
CA SER A 180 -35.04 10.42 -12.48
C SER A 180 -35.97 11.57 -12.06
N LEU A 181 -35.88 12.75 -12.70
CA LEU A 181 -36.83 13.85 -12.49
C LEU A 181 -38.26 13.44 -12.87
N LEU A 182 -38.45 12.80 -14.02
CA LEU A 182 -39.77 12.30 -14.46
C LEU A 182 -40.31 11.16 -13.60
N ALA A 183 -39.47 10.50 -12.84
CA ALA A 183 -39.86 9.47 -11.86
C ALA A 183 -40.00 10.01 -10.42
N ILE A 184 -39.75 11.32 -10.21
CA ILE A 184 -39.73 11.98 -8.89
C ILE A 184 -38.76 11.24 -7.93
N GLU A 185 -37.63 10.78 -8.46
CA GLU A 185 -36.56 10.22 -7.63
C GLU A 185 -35.83 11.35 -6.91
N THR A 186 -35.41 11.11 -5.67
CA THR A 186 -34.71 12.09 -4.85
C THR A 186 -33.20 11.97 -4.95
N GLU A 187 -32.70 10.82 -5.46
CA GLU A 187 -31.29 10.51 -5.56
C GLU A 187 -30.99 9.81 -6.90
N LEU A 188 -29.84 10.11 -7.48
CA LEU A 188 -29.33 9.49 -8.70
C LEU A 188 -27.83 9.29 -8.57
N ASP A 189 -27.35 8.05 -8.66
CA ASP A 189 -25.94 7.73 -8.81
C ASP A 189 -25.60 7.57 -10.30
N LEU A 190 -24.68 8.40 -10.79
CA LEU A 190 -24.31 8.41 -12.20
C LEU A 190 -23.47 7.16 -12.58
N GLU A 191 -22.67 6.63 -11.65
CA GLU A 191 -21.86 5.42 -11.89
C GLU A 191 -22.73 4.18 -11.94
N GLU A 192 -23.62 3.98 -10.96
CA GLU A 192 -24.57 2.87 -10.93
C GLU A 192 -25.50 2.87 -12.15
N ASN A 193 -25.81 4.06 -12.68
CA ASN A 193 -26.62 4.22 -13.89
C ASN A 193 -25.83 4.12 -15.19
N GLY A 194 -24.53 3.75 -15.14
CA GLY A 194 -23.68 3.50 -16.30
C GLY A 194 -23.41 4.76 -17.14
N CYS A 195 -23.35 5.91 -16.47
CA CYS A 195 -23.05 7.18 -17.13
C CYS A 195 -21.55 7.40 -17.36
N TYR A 196 -20.69 6.57 -16.76
CA TYR A 196 -19.25 6.58 -17.00
C TYR A 196 -18.84 5.45 -17.93
N GLU A 197 -17.90 5.73 -18.82
CA GLU A 197 -17.39 4.75 -19.78
C GLU A 197 -15.92 5.02 -20.11
N ASP A 198 -15.23 3.97 -20.57
CA ASP A 198 -13.86 4.08 -21.04
C ASP A 198 -13.90 4.55 -22.51
N ILE A 199 -13.13 5.61 -22.82
CA ILE A 199 -13.01 6.06 -24.21
C ILE A 199 -12.04 5.16 -24.99
N PRO A 200 -12.25 4.96 -26.31
CA PRO A 200 -11.36 4.15 -27.12
C PRO A 200 -9.96 4.78 -27.25
N TYR A 201 -8.93 3.94 -27.37
CA TYR A 201 -7.57 4.40 -27.61
C TYR A 201 -7.42 5.04 -28.98
N THR A 202 -6.85 6.25 -29.01
CA THR A 202 -6.33 6.87 -30.24
C THR A 202 -5.05 6.17 -30.69
N GLU A 203 -4.59 6.43 -31.93
CA GLU A 203 -3.34 5.86 -32.45
C GLU A 203 -2.11 6.28 -31.62
N ASP A 204 -2.08 7.50 -31.10
CA ASP A 204 -0.97 7.99 -30.28
C ASP A 204 -1.03 7.36 -28.88
N MET A 205 -2.19 7.19 -28.28
CA MET A 205 -2.32 6.43 -27.03
C MET A 205 -1.85 4.97 -27.17
N LYS A 206 -2.14 4.32 -28.32
CA LYS A 206 -1.66 2.96 -28.61
C LYS A 206 -0.13 2.90 -28.68
N LYS A 207 0.53 3.92 -29.26
CA LYS A 207 2.00 4.02 -29.27
C LYS A 207 2.55 4.12 -27.84
N THR A 208 1.93 4.98 -27.02
CA THR A 208 2.33 5.11 -25.59
C THR A 208 2.17 3.79 -24.84
N LEU A 209 1.07 3.05 -25.08
CA LEU A 209 0.89 1.72 -24.47
C LEU A 209 1.95 0.72 -24.92
N ALA A 210 2.34 0.73 -26.20
CA ALA A 210 3.39 -0.13 -26.71
C ALA A 210 4.77 0.17 -26.07
N VAL A 211 5.03 1.43 -25.72
CA VAL A 211 6.22 1.83 -24.94
C VAL A 211 6.06 1.37 -23.50
N TRP A 212 4.88 1.58 -22.91
CA TRP A 212 4.60 1.17 -21.53
C TRP A 212 4.81 -0.32 -21.28
N GLU A 213 4.37 -1.19 -22.20
CA GLU A 213 4.59 -2.63 -22.06
C GLU A 213 6.09 -2.97 -21.97
N LYS A 214 6.94 -2.28 -22.73
CA LYS A 214 8.39 -2.47 -22.69
C LYS A 214 8.99 -1.91 -21.38
N VAL A 215 8.51 -0.76 -20.90
CA VAL A 215 8.93 -0.19 -19.63
C VAL A 215 8.55 -1.12 -18.48
N ARG A 216 7.34 -1.64 -18.48
CA ARG A 216 6.84 -2.59 -17.48
C ARG A 216 7.66 -3.87 -17.47
N GLU A 217 7.93 -4.45 -18.66
CA GLU A 217 8.81 -5.64 -18.79
C GLU A 217 10.20 -5.36 -18.23
N PHE A 218 10.78 -4.20 -18.50
CA PHE A 218 12.12 -3.84 -18.04
C PHE A 218 12.18 -3.69 -16.52
N GLN A 219 11.19 -3.06 -15.90
CA GLN A 219 11.22 -2.81 -14.45
C GLN A 219 10.64 -3.96 -13.60
N ASP A 220 10.16 -5.05 -14.22
CA ASP A 220 9.77 -6.28 -13.51
C ASP A 220 11.02 -7.11 -13.17
N CYS A 221 11.73 -6.68 -12.11
CA CYS A 221 12.90 -7.39 -11.59
C CYS A 221 12.54 -7.99 -10.23
N ARG A 222 12.88 -9.27 -10.04
CA ARG A 222 12.55 -10.04 -8.82
C ARG A 222 13.78 -10.58 -8.11
N LEU A 223 14.91 -9.92 -8.27
CA LEU A 223 16.12 -10.23 -7.55
C LEU A 223 16.09 -9.62 -6.15
N THR A 224 16.61 -10.35 -5.17
CA THR A 224 16.79 -9.84 -3.81
C THR A 224 18.18 -10.20 -3.32
N TYR A 225 19.00 -9.21 -3.02
CA TYR A 225 20.27 -9.42 -2.36
C TYR A 225 20.08 -9.75 -0.87
N CYS A 226 20.85 -10.72 -0.38
CA CYS A 226 20.80 -11.17 1.01
C CYS A 226 22.15 -10.96 1.70
N PHE A 227 22.18 -10.17 2.76
CA PHE A 227 23.33 -9.88 3.61
C PHE A 227 23.05 -10.36 5.03
N GLY A 228 23.18 -11.67 5.24
CA GLY A 228 22.72 -12.28 6.50
C GLY A 228 21.20 -12.18 6.63
N ASP A 229 20.73 -11.52 7.68
CA ASP A 229 19.31 -11.33 7.92
C ASP A 229 18.71 -10.13 7.12
N GLU A 230 19.57 -9.24 6.64
CA GLU A 230 19.15 -8.09 5.84
C GLU A 230 18.90 -8.49 4.37
N LYS A 231 17.80 -7.95 3.81
CA LYS A 231 17.39 -8.21 2.43
C LYS A 231 17.24 -6.89 1.69
N VAL A 232 17.83 -6.81 0.52
CA VAL A 232 17.75 -5.65 -0.38
C VAL A 232 17.05 -6.11 -1.66
N PRO A 233 15.73 -5.93 -1.77
CA PRO A 233 15.02 -6.21 -3.02
C PRO A 233 15.41 -5.20 -4.09
N ILE A 234 15.56 -5.67 -5.31
CA ILE A 234 15.72 -4.81 -6.48
C ILE A 234 14.32 -4.60 -7.06
N ASP A 235 13.75 -3.45 -6.76
CA ASP A 235 12.41 -3.07 -7.21
C ASP A 235 12.45 -2.08 -8.38
N ALA A 236 11.27 -1.67 -8.85
CA ALA A 236 11.13 -0.75 -9.97
C ALA A 236 11.80 0.61 -9.72
N SER A 237 11.89 1.09 -8.47
CA SER A 237 12.54 2.36 -8.13
C SER A 237 14.04 2.34 -8.45
N ILE A 238 14.67 1.20 -8.26
CA ILE A 238 16.09 0.96 -8.55
C ILE A 238 16.29 0.71 -10.04
N VAL A 239 15.49 -0.21 -10.60
CA VAL A 239 15.64 -0.70 -11.98
C VAL A 239 15.35 0.39 -13.01
N CYS A 240 14.42 1.29 -12.73
CA CYS A 240 14.12 2.38 -13.66
C CYS A 240 15.30 3.33 -13.89
N ASP A 241 16.24 3.44 -12.93
CA ASP A 241 17.48 4.17 -13.13
C ASP A 241 18.42 3.53 -14.14
N TRP A 242 18.29 2.22 -14.34
CA TRP A 242 19.13 1.46 -15.27
C TRP A 242 18.64 1.53 -16.72
N MET A 243 17.46 2.09 -16.98
CA MET A 243 17.02 2.28 -18.36
C MET A 243 17.95 3.25 -19.09
N ALA A 244 18.45 2.84 -20.24
CA ALA A 244 19.25 3.69 -21.10
C ALA A 244 18.33 4.66 -21.84
N VAL A 245 18.66 5.95 -21.75
CA VAL A 245 17.94 7.03 -22.43
C VAL A 245 18.86 7.82 -23.34
N GLU A 246 18.31 8.34 -24.43
CA GLU A 246 18.99 9.25 -25.34
C GLU A 246 19.00 10.68 -24.74
N GLU A 247 19.76 11.59 -25.38
CA GLU A 247 19.84 13.00 -24.93
C GLU A 247 18.49 13.74 -24.99
N ASN A 248 17.56 13.28 -25.84
CA ASN A 248 16.21 13.82 -25.98
C ASN A 248 15.22 13.23 -24.95
N GLY A 249 15.68 12.31 -24.06
CA GLY A 249 14.86 11.68 -23.06
C GLY A 249 14.10 10.43 -23.51
N GLU A 250 14.25 10.01 -24.78
CA GLU A 250 13.65 8.77 -25.27
C GLU A 250 14.44 7.54 -24.83
N PHE A 251 13.75 6.42 -24.61
CA PHE A 251 14.38 5.16 -24.27
C PHE A 251 15.20 4.63 -25.45
N ARG A 252 16.38 4.09 -25.12
CA ARG A 252 17.20 3.39 -26.11
C ARG A 252 16.73 1.95 -26.25
N TYR A 253 16.66 1.47 -27.48
CA TYR A 253 16.18 0.12 -27.78
C TYR A 253 17.27 -0.73 -28.43
N SER A 254 17.35 -2.00 -28.00
CA SER A 254 18.17 -3.03 -28.61
C SER A 254 17.67 -3.41 -30.01
N GLU A 255 18.47 -4.18 -30.74
CA GLU A 255 18.05 -4.75 -32.04
C GLU A 255 16.78 -5.62 -31.93
N THR A 256 16.49 -6.18 -30.75
CA THR A 256 15.27 -6.95 -30.47
C THR A 256 14.07 -6.09 -30.09
N GLY A 257 14.26 -4.76 -30.01
CA GLY A 257 13.20 -3.81 -29.67
C GLY A 257 12.87 -3.71 -28.18
N LYS A 258 13.68 -4.32 -27.29
CA LYS A 258 13.60 -4.15 -25.83
C LYS A 258 14.36 -2.90 -25.40
N ILE A 259 14.00 -2.30 -24.27
CA ILE A 259 14.77 -1.20 -23.68
C ILE A 259 16.15 -1.73 -23.28
N GLU A 260 17.20 -0.98 -23.61
CA GLU A 260 18.57 -1.29 -23.21
C GLU A 260 18.83 -0.91 -21.77
N ALA A 261 19.67 -1.71 -21.08
CA ALA A 261 20.16 -1.38 -19.76
C ALA A 261 21.43 -0.51 -19.84
N ASP A 262 21.51 0.50 -18.97
CA ASP A 262 22.74 1.24 -18.72
C ASP A 262 23.63 0.45 -17.75
N GLU A 263 24.54 -0.33 -18.31
CA GLU A 263 25.46 -1.19 -17.54
C GLU A 263 26.27 -0.41 -16.51
N LYS A 264 26.64 0.86 -16.78
CA LYS A 264 27.40 1.66 -15.83
C LYS A 264 26.59 1.99 -14.59
N LYS A 265 25.29 2.23 -14.75
CA LYS A 265 24.39 2.47 -13.61
C LYS A 265 24.15 1.20 -12.80
N MET A 266 24.04 0.03 -13.47
CA MET A 266 23.98 -1.26 -12.80
C MET A 266 25.27 -1.52 -12.01
N GLU A 267 26.44 -1.25 -12.59
CA GLU A 267 27.73 -1.37 -11.90
C GLU A 267 27.83 -0.43 -10.70
N ALA A 268 27.37 0.80 -10.83
CA ALA A 268 27.32 1.76 -9.72
C ALA A 268 26.39 1.30 -8.57
N PHE A 269 25.33 0.57 -8.89
CA PHE A 269 24.47 -0.04 -7.86
C PHE A 269 25.25 -1.09 -7.05
N VAL A 270 26.00 -1.99 -7.72
CA VAL A 270 26.85 -2.96 -7.03
C VAL A 270 27.92 -2.28 -6.18
N ASP A 271 28.52 -1.20 -6.69
CA ASP A 271 29.51 -0.44 -5.93
C ASP A 271 28.90 0.18 -4.66
N ARG A 272 27.65 0.70 -4.73
CA ARG A 272 26.92 1.20 -3.53
C ARG A 272 26.61 0.09 -2.53
N LEU A 273 26.17 -1.08 -3.00
CA LEU A 273 25.96 -2.23 -2.12
C LEU A 273 27.24 -2.63 -1.39
N ALA A 274 28.36 -2.69 -2.11
CA ALA A 274 29.63 -3.03 -1.52
C ALA A 274 30.11 -1.94 -0.54
N ASP A 275 29.92 -0.67 -0.84
CA ASP A 275 30.26 0.42 0.09
C ASP A 275 29.42 0.39 1.36
N GLU A 276 28.18 -0.12 1.29
CA GLU A 276 27.28 -0.23 2.44
C GLU A 276 27.55 -1.49 3.28
N TYR A 277 27.89 -2.63 2.64
CA TYR A 277 27.96 -3.95 3.29
C TYR A 277 29.38 -4.50 3.46
N ASP A 278 30.39 -3.87 2.83
CA ASP A 278 31.79 -4.21 3.11
C ASP A 278 32.13 -3.77 4.54
N THR A 279 32.64 -4.71 5.34
CA THR A 279 32.96 -4.46 6.74
C THR A 279 34.46 -4.47 7.03
N VAL A 280 35.29 -5.02 6.14
CA VAL A 280 36.77 -5.04 6.30
C VAL A 280 37.34 -3.64 6.42
N GLY A 281 38.00 -3.38 7.56
CA GLY A 281 38.60 -2.07 7.82
C GLY A 281 37.61 -0.96 8.21
N GLY A 282 36.33 -1.28 8.27
CA GLY A 282 35.28 -0.33 8.62
C GLY A 282 35.19 -0.05 10.12
N THR A 283 34.23 0.77 10.48
CA THR A 283 33.88 1.09 11.87
C THR A 283 32.79 0.16 12.36
N ARG A 284 32.96 -0.34 13.61
CA ARG A 284 31.92 -1.11 14.30
C ARG A 284 31.65 -0.53 15.67
N TYR A 285 30.42 -0.65 16.14
CA TYR A 285 30.01 -0.38 17.51
C TYR A 285 29.87 -1.71 18.22
N PHE A 286 30.78 -1.97 19.17
CA PHE A 286 30.92 -3.25 19.84
C PHE A 286 30.54 -3.13 21.33
N GLN A 287 29.66 -4.00 21.80
CA GLN A 287 29.28 -4.07 23.20
C GLN A 287 30.37 -4.81 23.96
N ALA A 288 31.21 -4.08 24.68
CA ALA A 288 32.31 -4.64 25.44
C ALA A 288 31.82 -5.35 26.73
N THR A 289 32.58 -6.34 27.18
CA THR A 289 32.32 -7.08 28.43
C THR A 289 32.22 -6.16 29.64
N ARG A 290 32.97 -5.06 29.67
CA ARG A 290 32.90 -4.02 30.73
C ARG A 290 31.60 -3.23 30.76
N GLY A 291 30.66 -3.49 29.81
CA GLY A 291 29.33 -2.88 29.80
C GLY A 291 29.19 -1.63 28.91
N GLU A 292 30.26 -1.20 28.23
CA GLU A 292 30.28 -0.03 27.36
C GLU A 292 30.10 -0.42 25.89
N ASN A 293 29.47 0.46 25.12
CA ASN A 293 29.44 0.34 23.65
C ASN A 293 30.64 1.12 23.09
N VAL A 294 31.64 0.38 22.63
CA VAL A 294 32.90 0.96 22.15
C VAL A 294 32.94 1.05 20.65
N LYS A 295 33.50 2.15 20.13
CA LYS A 295 33.74 2.34 18.71
C LYS A 295 35.08 1.67 18.36
N VAL A 296 35.06 0.68 17.48
CA VAL A 296 36.25 -0.04 17.00
C VAL A 296 36.44 0.25 15.52
N GLU A 297 37.58 0.80 15.14
CA GLU A 297 37.89 1.20 13.76
C GLU A 297 39.03 0.35 13.18
N GLY A 298 38.88 0.01 11.91
CA GLY A 298 39.93 -0.69 11.18
C GLY A 298 40.01 -2.19 11.48
N GLY A 299 41.17 -2.75 11.21
CA GLY A 299 41.41 -4.20 11.27
C GLY A 299 41.39 -4.85 9.89
N ILE A 300 41.56 -6.19 9.87
CA ILE A 300 41.65 -6.98 8.63
C ILE A 300 40.52 -8.02 8.52
N TYR A 301 39.66 -8.09 9.50
CA TYR A 301 38.51 -8.99 9.53
C TYR A 301 37.28 -8.35 8.92
N GLY A 302 36.42 -9.17 8.32
CA GLY A 302 35.10 -8.76 7.87
C GLY A 302 34.76 -9.29 6.49
N ASN A 303 33.62 -8.81 5.99
CA ASN A 303 33.11 -9.11 4.66
C ASN A 303 33.64 -8.12 3.64
N ARG A 304 34.03 -8.60 2.47
CA ARG A 304 34.40 -7.81 1.31
C ARG A 304 33.83 -8.46 0.06
N ILE A 305 32.89 -7.77 -0.59
CA ILE A 305 32.21 -8.25 -1.79
C ILE A 305 33.18 -8.29 -2.97
N ASP A 306 33.08 -9.34 -3.79
CA ASP A 306 33.74 -9.39 -5.10
C ASP A 306 32.93 -8.55 -6.09
N ARG A 307 33.21 -7.25 -6.12
CA ARG A 307 32.51 -6.30 -7.00
C ARG A 307 32.55 -6.71 -8.48
N LYS A 308 33.61 -7.36 -8.91
CA LYS A 308 33.73 -7.80 -10.30
C LYS A 308 32.78 -8.95 -10.58
N ALA A 309 32.78 -9.96 -9.74
CA ALA A 309 31.89 -11.11 -9.88
C ALA A 309 30.41 -10.67 -9.79
N GLU A 310 30.10 -9.77 -8.85
CA GLU A 310 28.73 -9.26 -8.66
C GLU A 310 28.22 -8.40 -9.81
N LYS A 311 29.07 -7.57 -10.42
CA LYS A 311 28.71 -6.80 -11.63
C LYS A 311 28.34 -7.73 -12.79
N GLU A 312 29.11 -8.78 -13.02
CA GLU A 312 28.81 -9.77 -14.05
C GLU A 312 27.55 -10.58 -13.70
N TYR A 313 27.41 -11.01 -12.44
CA TYR A 313 26.22 -11.71 -11.99
C TYR A 313 24.94 -10.87 -12.20
N LEU A 314 24.94 -9.61 -11.74
CA LEU A 314 23.77 -8.74 -11.84
C LEU A 314 23.33 -8.52 -13.30
N LYS A 315 24.28 -8.27 -14.21
CA LYS A 315 24.00 -8.11 -15.65
C LYS A 315 23.35 -9.37 -16.22
N GLN A 316 23.93 -10.54 -15.93
CA GLN A 316 23.41 -11.80 -16.43
C GLN A 316 22.04 -12.13 -15.82
N ALA A 317 21.88 -12.01 -14.50
CA ALA A 317 20.65 -12.30 -13.80
C ALA A 317 19.51 -11.39 -14.26
N PHE A 318 19.80 -10.11 -14.49
CA PHE A 318 18.84 -9.15 -15.02
C PHE A 318 18.43 -9.48 -16.47
N ALA A 319 19.40 -9.79 -17.34
CA ALA A 319 19.13 -10.17 -18.75
C ALA A 319 18.30 -11.46 -18.85
N GLU A 320 18.52 -12.41 -17.95
CA GLU A 320 17.79 -13.68 -17.87
C GLU A 320 16.47 -13.58 -17.09
N GLN A 321 16.14 -12.40 -16.52
CA GLN A 321 14.95 -12.17 -15.70
C GLN A 321 14.83 -13.19 -14.54
N ARG A 322 15.94 -13.46 -13.84
CA ARG A 322 15.97 -14.40 -12.73
C ARG A 322 15.11 -13.91 -11.56
N GLU A 323 14.39 -14.83 -10.96
CA GLU A 323 13.64 -14.63 -9.73
C GLU A 323 14.32 -15.42 -8.61
N GLU A 324 15.20 -14.78 -7.86
CA GLU A 324 15.94 -15.47 -6.80
C GLU A 324 16.39 -14.54 -5.67
N MET A 325 16.70 -15.17 -4.55
CA MET A 325 17.41 -14.55 -3.44
C MET A 325 18.90 -14.87 -3.62
N HIS A 326 19.71 -13.84 -3.76
CA HIS A 326 21.13 -13.95 -4.04
C HIS A 326 21.97 -13.50 -2.86
N VAL A 327 22.90 -14.36 -2.46
CA VAL A 327 23.97 -14.01 -1.51
C VAL A 327 25.17 -13.55 -2.33
N PRO A 328 25.70 -12.34 -2.10
CA PRO A 328 26.83 -11.85 -2.89
C PRO A 328 28.06 -12.75 -2.79
N SER A 329 28.81 -12.78 -3.87
CA SER A 329 30.16 -13.37 -3.86
C SER A 329 31.12 -12.50 -3.06
N TYR A 330 31.95 -13.11 -2.21
CA TYR A 330 32.90 -12.40 -1.38
C TYR A 330 34.34 -12.72 -1.76
N ILE A 331 35.22 -11.70 -1.79
CA ILE A 331 36.67 -11.89 -1.81
C ILE A 331 37.17 -12.33 -0.44
N GLN A 332 36.52 -11.80 0.61
CA GLN A 332 36.75 -12.15 1.99
C GLN A 332 35.43 -12.20 2.72
N GLU A 333 35.23 -13.25 3.49
CA GLU A 333 33.98 -13.47 4.22
C GLU A 333 34.27 -13.58 5.73
N GLY A 334 33.50 -12.87 6.54
CA GLY A 334 33.46 -13.01 7.98
C GLY A 334 32.68 -14.26 8.41
N ARG A 335 32.57 -14.50 9.72
CA ARG A 335 31.75 -15.62 10.25
C ARG A 335 30.26 -15.44 10.00
N GLN A 336 29.83 -14.20 9.88
CA GLN A 336 28.46 -13.85 9.51
C GLN A 336 28.48 -12.81 8.38
N GLN A 337 27.47 -12.87 7.55
CA GLN A 337 27.25 -11.87 6.51
C GLN A 337 26.50 -10.66 7.09
N GLY A 338 26.50 -9.54 6.35
CA GLY A 338 25.85 -8.31 6.79
C GLY A 338 26.71 -7.47 7.74
N LYS A 339 26.10 -6.49 8.37
CA LYS A 339 26.81 -5.47 9.20
C LYS A 339 27.29 -6.02 10.54
N ASN A 340 26.61 -7.04 11.08
CA ASN A 340 27.05 -7.74 12.30
C ASN A 340 27.87 -8.98 11.96
N ASP A 341 29.06 -8.76 11.41
CA ASP A 341 29.94 -9.82 10.91
C ASP A 341 30.75 -10.56 12.00
N ILE A 342 30.86 -10.02 13.22
CA ILE A 342 31.59 -10.61 14.34
C ILE A 342 30.87 -11.84 14.87
N GLY A 343 29.53 -11.77 15.01
CA GLY A 343 28.69 -12.83 15.59
C GLY A 343 28.93 -13.06 17.08
N ASP A 344 28.58 -14.25 17.53
CA ASP A 344 28.56 -14.61 18.96
C ASP A 344 29.79 -15.41 19.42
N THR A 345 30.77 -15.64 18.52
CA THR A 345 32.01 -16.37 18.85
C THR A 345 33.21 -15.54 18.45
N TYR A 346 33.89 -14.95 19.41
CA TYR A 346 34.98 -14.00 19.20
C TYR A 346 35.92 -13.94 20.40
N ILE A 347 37.11 -13.37 20.19
CA ILE A 347 38.04 -12.96 21.23
C ILE A 347 37.89 -11.44 21.41
N GLU A 348 37.67 -10.99 22.62
CA GLU A 348 37.70 -9.57 23.00
C GLU A 348 39.01 -9.30 23.71
N VAL A 349 39.72 -8.25 23.29
CA VAL A 349 40.97 -7.77 23.88
C VAL A 349 40.75 -6.33 24.32
N ASP A 350 40.41 -6.17 25.58
CA ASP A 350 40.29 -4.85 26.21
C ASP A 350 41.69 -4.38 26.63
N MET A 351 42.29 -3.53 25.81
CA MET A 351 43.63 -3.00 26.03
C MET A 351 43.66 -1.90 27.10
N GLY A 352 42.52 -1.29 27.39
CA GLY A 352 42.37 -0.33 28.50
C GLY A 352 42.43 -1.03 29.86
N GLU A 353 41.66 -2.08 30.04
CA GLU A 353 41.59 -2.87 31.25
C GLU A 353 42.65 -3.98 31.28
N GLN A 354 43.37 -4.21 30.20
CA GLN A 354 44.36 -5.30 30.05
C GLN A 354 43.75 -6.68 30.36
N MET A 355 42.57 -6.91 29.82
CA MET A 355 41.82 -8.16 29.95
C MET A 355 41.54 -8.75 28.59
N MET A 356 41.48 -10.08 28.51
CA MET A 356 41.05 -10.80 27.31
C MET A 356 39.94 -11.76 27.70
N TYR A 357 38.91 -11.77 26.85
CA TYR A 357 37.73 -12.62 26.99
C TYR A 357 37.56 -13.44 25.72
N TYR A 358 37.14 -14.71 25.88
CA TYR A 358 36.72 -15.53 24.75
C TYR A 358 35.28 -15.94 24.91
N TYR A 359 34.48 -15.58 23.92
CA TYR A 359 33.08 -15.97 23.82
C TYR A 359 32.90 -17.05 22.74
N ARG A 360 32.08 -18.06 23.07
CA ARG A 360 31.64 -19.09 22.13
C ARG A 360 30.12 -19.20 22.18
N ASN A 361 29.47 -18.96 21.04
CA ASN A 361 27.99 -18.93 20.91
C ASN A 361 27.34 -18.06 22.02
N GLY A 362 27.86 -16.86 22.22
CA GLY A 362 27.38 -15.90 23.21
C GLY A 362 27.72 -16.20 24.68
N LYS A 363 28.39 -17.31 24.96
CA LYS A 363 28.77 -17.70 26.33
C LYS A 363 30.25 -17.40 26.59
N LEU A 364 30.55 -16.74 27.71
CA LEU A 364 31.92 -16.53 28.18
C LEU A 364 32.56 -17.85 28.58
N GLU A 365 33.60 -18.27 27.86
CA GLU A 365 34.33 -19.50 28.10
C GLU A 365 35.70 -19.28 28.76
N LEU A 366 36.33 -18.12 28.55
CA LEU A 366 37.63 -17.79 29.15
C LEU A 366 37.70 -16.27 29.42
N GLU A 367 38.27 -15.94 30.57
CA GLU A 367 38.65 -14.60 31.01
C GLU A 367 40.07 -14.64 31.60
N THR A 368 40.95 -13.72 31.19
CA THR A 368 42.33 -13.69 31.67
C THR A 368 42.94 -12.30 31.58
N PRO A 369 43.75 -11.90 32.60
CA PRO A 369 44.58 -10.71 32.45
C PRO A 369 45.68 -10.93 31.42
N ILE A 370 46.04 -9.85 30.69
CA ILE A 370 47.05 -9.88 29.62
C ILE A 370 48.05 -8.75 29.77
N VAL A 371 49.10 -8.76 28.95
CA VAL A 371 49.96 -7.58 28.75
C VAL A 371 50.14 -7.32 27.25
N THR A 372 49.63 -6.19 26.81
CA THR A 372 49.68 -5.76 25.40
C THR A 372 50.97 -4.98 25.08
N GLY A 373 51.05 -4.41 23.88
CA GLY A 373 52.20 -3.64 23.37
C GLY A 373 52.56 -2.42 24.23
N ASN A 374 53.87 -2.14 24.34
CA ASN A 374 54.40 -1.03 25.12
C ASN A 374 54.08 0.34 24.50
N THR A 375 53.10 1.02 25.10
CA THR A 375 52.67 2.35 24.62
C THR A 375 53.71 3.44 24.90
N GLY A 376 54.47 3.34 25.96
CA GLY A 376 55.57 4.31 26.26
C GLY A 376 56.70 4.27 25.21
N ARG A 377 56.90 3.11 24.56
CA ARG A 377 57.83 2.95 23.45
C ARG A 377 57.22 3.07 22.07
N ARG A 378 55.92 3.41 21.97
CA ARG A 378 55.16 3.44 20.73
C ARG A 378 55.05 2.07 20.02
N TRP A 379 55.05 1.00 20.79
CA TRP A 379 54.87 -0.37 20.33
C TRP A 379 53.49 -0.90 20.71
N GLY A 380 52.50 -0.01 20.86
CA GLY A 380 51.15 -0.38 21.25
C GLY A 380 50.54 -1.42 20.27
N THR A 381 49.75 -2.33 20.83
CA THR A 381 48.92 -3.23 20.04
C THR A 381 47.92 -2.39 19.27
N PRO A 382 47.76 -2.57 17.94
CA PRO A 382 46.83 -1.78 17.16
C PRO A 382 45.37 -2.16 17.45
N GLU A 383 44.51 -1.18 17.50
CA GLU A 383 43.05 -1.37 17.53
C GLU A 383 42.51 -1.98 16.24
N GLY A 384 41.24 -2.44 16.27
CA GLY A 384 40.50 -2.92 15.14
C GLY A 384 39.96 -4.34 15.31
N VAL A 385 39.13 -4.75 14.35
CA VAL A 385 38.64 -6.12 14.29
C VAL A 385 39.55 -6.93 13.37
N ASN A 386 40.25 -7.89 13.98
CA ASN A 386 41.17 -8.79 13.32
C ASN A 386 40.67 -10.24 13.42
N TYR A 387 41.45 -11.23 13.06
CA TYR A 387 41.07 -12.63 13.22
C TYR A 387 42.32 -13.54 13.42
N VAL A 388 42.12 -14.65 14.04
CA VAL A 388 43.15 -15.69 14.14
C VAL A 388 43.29 -16.34 12.77
N TYR A 389 44.35 -16.03 12.02
CA TYR A 389 44.53 -16.54 10.68
C TYR A 389 45.48 -17.76 10.61
N ALA A 390 46.11 -18.09 11.68
CA ALA A 390 46.92 -19.32 11.77
C ALA A 390 47.08 -19.77 13.27
N LYS A 391 47.49 -20.98 13.47
CA LYS A 391 47.84 -21.53 14.82
C LYS A 391 49.16 -22.25 14.70
N GLY A 392 50.05 -22.08 15.69
CA GLY A 392 51.37 -22.72 15.75
C GLY A 392 51.77 -23.09 17.13
N ARG A 393 52.52 -24.19 17.26
CA ARG A 393 53.11 -24.61 18.54
C ARG A 393 54.62 -24.53 18.48
N ASN A 394 55.28 -24.32 19.64
CA ASN A 394 56.74 -24.33 19.79
C ASN A 394 57.43 -23.42 18.77
N ARG A 395 57.05 -22.15 18.76
CA ARG A 395 57.62 -21.16 17.82
C ARG A 395 58.66 -20.29 18.51
N ILE A 396 59.58 -19.79 17.75
CA ILE A 396 60.53 -18.76 18.21
C ILE A 396 60.10 -17.43 17.51
N LEU A 397 59.57 -16.51 18.30
CA LEU A 397 59.25 -15.18 17.81
C LEU A 397 60.49 -14.33 17.76
N ARG A 398 60.77 -13.75 16.58
CA ARG A 398 61.98 -12.96 16.34
C ARG A 398 61.65 -11.56 15.96
N GLY A 399 62.40 -10.62 16.54
CA GLY A 399 62.32 -9.20 16.19
C GLY A 399 63.65 -8.51 16.48
N PRO A 400 63.73 -7.18 16.20
CA PRO A 400 64.96 -6.42 16.44
C PRO A 400 65.40 -6.51 17.91
N GLY A 401 66.49 -7.28 18.15
CA GLY A 401 67.05 -7.41 19.48
C GLY A 401 66.40 -8.41 20.44
N TYR A 402 65.51 -9.29 19.98
CA TYR A 402 64.95 -10.34 20.81
C TYR A 402 64.65 -11.65 20.03
N GLU A 403 64.76 -12.74 20.74
CA GLU A 403 64.21 -14.06 20.39
C GLU A 403 63.43 -14.60 21.58
N SER A 404 62.17 -14.93 21.37
CA SER A 404 61.26 -15.36 22.43
C SER A 404 60.64 -16.73 22.07
N PRO A 405 61.01 -17.84 22.72
CA PRO A 405 60.31 -19.10 22.54
C PRO A 405 58.91 -19.04 23.14
N VAL A 406 57.90 -19.49 22.40
CA VAL A 406 56.52 -19.58 22.84
C VAL A 406 55.99 -20.99 22.55
N ASN A 407 55.15 -21.53 23.41
CA ASN A 407 54.51 -22.83 23.22
C ASN A 407 53.29 -22.73 22.28
N PHE A 408 52.57 -21.65 22.38
CA PHE A 408 51.35 -21.40 21.60
C PHE A 408 51.42 -20.05 20.91
N TRP A 409 51.11 -20.03 19.61
CA TRP A 409 51.12 -18.83 18.79
C TRP A 409 49.87 -18.74 17.93
N MET A 410 49.11 -17.67 18.04
CA MET A 410 47.95 -17.34 17.22
C MET A 410 48.14 -15.93 16.65
N PRO A 411 48.64 -15.78 15.40
CA PRO A 411 48.77 -14.49 14.78
C PRO A 411 47.41 -13.96 14.42
N VAL A 412 47.21 -12.63 14.62
CA VAL A 412 45.94 -11.93 14.40
C VAL A 412 46.05 -10.79 13.40
N LYS A 413 47.22 -10.12 13.31
CA LYS A 413 47.47 -9.05 12.36
C LYS A 413 48.97 -8.91 12.04
N GLY A 414 49.41 -9.28 10.82
CA GLY A 414 50.83 -9.24 10.46
C GLY A 414 51.69 -10.05 11.45
N ASN A 415 52.66 -9.41 12.08
CA ASN A 415 53.53 -10.08 13.12
C ASN A 415 52.97 -9.98 14.55
N ILE A 416 51.76 -9.52 14.74
CA ILE A 416 51.12 -9.42 16.02
C ILE A 416 50.20 -10.60 16.25
N GLY A 417 50.30 -11.21 17.42
CA GLY A 417 49.45 -12.34 17.78
C GLY A 417 49.32 -12.51 19.29
N ILE A 418 48.49 -13.48 19.66
CA ILE A 418 48.27 -13.93 21.03
C ILE A 418 49.20 -15.10 21.31
N HIS A 419 49.94 -15.07 22.40
CA HIS A 419 50.87 -16.13 22.76
C HIS A 419 51.11 -16.20 24.28
N ASP A 420 51.57 -17.37 24.76
CA ASP A 420 52.04 -17.54 26.12
C ASP A 420 53.30 -16.73 26.37
N ALA A 421 53.44 -16.23 27.61
CA ALA A 421 54.58 -15.45 28.03
C ALA A 421 55.07 -15.91 29.41
N ALA A 422 55.53 -17.18 29.46
CA ALA A 422 55.94 -17.82 30.70
C ALA A 422 57.10 -17.13 31.43
N TRP A 423 57.77 -16.17 30.79
CA TRP A 423 58.78 -15.33 31.41
C TRP A 423 58.23 -14.20 32.28
N ARG A 424 56.90 -13.99 32.29
CA ARG A 424 56.22 -13.00 33.10
C ARG A 424 55.60 -13.65 34.32
N SER A 425 55.71 -12.98 35.44
CA SER A 425 55.06 -13.36 36.71
C SER A 425 53.79 -12.53 36.99
N GLU A 426 53.63 -11.43 36.28
CA GLU A 426 52.52 -10.50 36.50
C GLU A 426 51.87 -10.08 35.14
N TYR A 427 50.53 -9.93 35.15
CA TYR A 427 49.72 -9.52 34.05
C TYR A 427 48.68 -8.49 34.44
N GLY A 428 48.11 -7.80 33.51
CA GLY A 428 47.07 -6.79 33.72
C GLY A 428 47.60 -5.42 34.13
N GLY A 429 46.68 -4.54 34.52
CA GLY A 429 46.97 -3.21 35.03
C GLY A 429 47.76 -2.33 34.07
N GLU A 430 48.69 -1.54 34.59
CA GLU A 430 49.43 -0.54 33.81
C GLU A 430 50.77 -1.06 33.25
N ILE A 431 51.06 -2.35 33.33
CA ILE A 431 52.33 -2.96 32.92
C ILE A 431 52.65 -2.61 31.46
N TYR A 432 51.63 -2.59 30.59
CA TYR A 432 51.79 -2.27 29.16
C TYR A 432 52.37 -0.88 28.87
N LYS A 433 52.23 0.06 29.81
CA LYS A 433 52.74 1.43 29.62
C LYS A 433 54.27 1.50 29.67
N SER A 434 54.92 0.67 30.44
CA SER A 434 56.37 0.71 30.68
C SER A 434 57.11 -0.58 30.32
N ALA A 435 56.50 -1.77 30.62
CA ALA A 435 57.05 -3.08 30.44
C ALA A 435 56.20 -3.97 29.52
N GLY A 436 55.47 -3.35 28.59
CA GLY A 436 54.66 -4.03 27.55
C GLY A 436 55.48 -4.81 26.54
N SER A 437 54.79 -5.53 25.65
CA SER A 437 55.39 -6.30 24.57
C SER A 437 55.80 -5.39 23.39
N HIS A 438 56.28 -5.97 22.28
CA HIS A 438 56.52 -5.29 21.03
C HIS A 438 55.26 -5.20 20.13
N GLY A 439 54.06 -5.34 20.72
CA GLY A 439 52.77 -5.29 20.03
C GLY A 439 51.91 -6.56 20.17
N CYS A 440 52.51 -7.70 20.57
CA CYS A 440 51.79 -8.95 20.79
C CYS A 440 50.97 -8.91 22.10
N ILE A 441 50.01 -9.80 22.24
CA ILE A 441 49.19 -10.01 23.42
C ILE A 441 49.82 -11.15 24.24
N ASN A 442 50.52 -10.77 25.29
CA ASN A 442 51.15 -11.72 26.22
C ASN A 442 50.11 -12.26 27.20
N THR A 443 49.91 -13.56 27.20
CA THR A 443 48.88 -14.26 27.94
C THR A 443 49.53 -15.23 28.96
N PRO A 444 48.98 -15.44 30.17
CA PRO A 444 49.41 -16.49 31.08
C PRO A 444 49.39 -17.86 30.37
N TYR A 445 50.37 -18.71 30.71
CA TYR A 445 50.55 -20.00 30.01
C TYR A 445 49.32 -20.88 30.06
N ASP A 446 48.69 -21.07 31.20
CA ASP A 446 47.53 -21.95 31.35
C ASP A 446 46.33 -21.41 30.56
N ALA A 447 46.03 -20.11 30.66
CA ALA A 447 44.97 -19.47 29.89
C ALA A 447 45.22 -19.52 28.39
N MET A 448 46.48 -19.35 27.93
CA MET A 448 46.85 -19.49 26.54
C MET A 448 46.71 -20.90 26.01
N SER A 449 47.06 -21.91 26.82
CA SER A 449 46.87 -23.32 26.50
C SER A 449 45.43 -23.64 26.26
N ASP A 450 44.54 -23.21 27.16
CA ASP A 450 43.09 -23.44 27.07
C ASP A 450 42.49 -22.68 25.85
N LEU A 451 42.83 -21.42 25.68
CA LEU A 451 42.39 -20.61 24.56
C LEU A 451 42.82 -21.22 23.21
N TYR A 452 44.06 -21.70 23.15
CA TYR A 452 44.58 -22.32 21.93
C TYR A 452 43.81 -23.56 21.53
N GLU A 453 43.36 -24.40 22.47
CA GLU A 453 42.53 -25.58 22.15
C GLU A 453 41.10 -25.19 21.70
N MET A 454 40.52 -24.14 22.29
CA MET A 454 39.14 -23.73 22.04
C MET A 454 38.94 -22.93 20.77
N VAL A 455 39.92 -22.10 20.38
CA VAL A 455 39.80 -21.14 19.28
C VAL A 455 40.09 -21.80 17.95
N GLU A 456 39.28 -21.49 16.94
CA GLU A 456 39.43 -21.90 15.53
C GLU A 456 40.10 -20.80 14.70
N ILE A 457 40.77 -21.24 13.60
CA ILE A 457 41.21 -20.28 12.57
C ILE A 457 39.97 -19.59 12.00
N GLY A 458 40.03 -18.26 11.77
CA GLY A 458 38.91 -17.43 11.34
C GLY A 458 38.16 -16.76 12.48
N THR A 459 38.45 -17.14 13.78
CA THR A 459 37.80 -16.47 14.91
C THR A 459 38.14 -14.98 14.95
N PRO A 460 37.13 -14.08 14.96
CA PRO A 460 37.35 -12.65 15.09
C PRO A 460 38.01 -12.27 16.42
N VAL A 461 38.87 -11.26 16.37
CA VAL A 461 39.56 -10.67 17.51
C VAL A 461 39.31 -9.17 17.55
N VAL A 462 38.50 -8.74 18.50
CA VAL A 462 38.12 -7.33 18.67
C VAL A 462 39.09 -6.68 19.64
N MET A 463 39.89 -5.71 19.17
CA MET A 463 40.94 -5.06 19.99
C MET A 463 40.64 -3.57 20.12
N PHE A 464 40.52 -3.06 21.33
CA PHE A 464 40.16 -1.67 21.64
C PHE A 464 40.73 -1.18 22.97
N TYR A 465 40.71 0.14 23.24
CA TYR A 465 41.05 0.76 24.50
C TYR A 465 39.83 1.20 25.31
#